data_0362ec9f0f97f81b650211980a94f83d
#
_entry.id   0362ec9f0f97f81b650211980a94f83d
#
_cell.length_a   1.000
_cell.length_b   1.000
_cell.length_c   1.000
_cell.angle_alpha   90.00
_cell.angle_beta   90.00
_cell.angle_gamma   90.00
#
_symmetry.space_group_name_H-M   'P 1'
#
loop_
_entity.id
_entity.type
_entity.pdbx_description
1 polymer ?
#
loop_
_entity_poly.entity_id
_entity_poly.type
_entity_poly.pdbx_seq_one_letter_code
_entity_poly.pdbx_strand_id
1 'polypeptide(L)'
;MDFSRHPLCALGVASALGIVHGATGTAAAPARMMEADLLAALRRGGLLVRWRDAVAGGPLLTPSAAATLPDLLEDLARATERTLAAGERPLVLGGDHSIAAGTWRGVARWCRRQGTEAGLIWVDAHLDAHTPATTPSGNCHGMPLAALLGEGGGAWAGHAGAVLDPRRVCVVGAHSFEAAESALLARHGVRVFALEEVRRRGLAEVWAEALAIAGTPFGVSLDLDVLDSALAPAVSTPAGPGLAPAELVAVWRGLLRRPDLLGLEIVEYHPGRDRDGATLAAVEALLDAASRQVSE
;
A
#
# COMPACT_ATOMS: atom_id res chain seq x y z
N MET A 1 -20.85 6.84 2.57
CA MET A 1 -20.75 6.46 1.13
C MET A 1 -20.58 4.96 1.07
N ASP A 2 -21.24 4.28 0.12
CA ASP A 2 -21.10 2.83 -0.07
C ASP A 2 -20.24 2.56 -1.30
N PHE A 3 -19.01 2.07 -1.07
CA PHE A 3 -18.05 1.78 -2.14
C PHE A 3 -18.12 0.32 -2.64
N SER A 4 -18.93 -0.55 -2.03
CA SER A 4 -18.97 -1.98 -2.36
C SER A 4 -19.33 -2.27 -3.82
N ARG A 5 -20.09 -1.38 -4.46
CA ARG A 5 -20.53 -1.47 -5.86
C ARG A 5 -19.67 -0.69 -6.84
N HIS A 6 -18.71 0.10 -6.35
CA HIS A 6 -17.82 0.86 -7.22
C HIS A 6 -16.80 -0.06 -7.88
N PRO A 7 -16.62 0.02 -9.21
CA PRO A 7 -15.60 -0.75 -9.92
C PRO A 7 -14.21 -0.47 -9.37
N LEU A 8 -13.32 -1.44 -9.48
CA LEU A 8 -11.90 -1.25 -9.21
C LEU A 8 -11.20 -0.78 -10.48
N CYS A 9 -10.37 0.24 -10.36
CA CYS A 9 -9.47 0.71 -11.40
C CYS A 9 -8.02 0.42 -10.97
N ALA A 10 -7.37 -0.52 -11.66
CA ALA A 10 -5.98 -0.86 -11.39
C ALA A 10 -5.04 0.19 -12.00
N LEU A 11 -4.17 0.72 -11.17
CA LEU A 11 -3.11 1.68 -11.48
C LEU A 11 -1.76 1.00 -11.26
N GLY A 12 -1.05 0.65 -12.33
CA GLY A 12 0.30 0.12 -12.22
C GLY A 12 1.32 1.27 -12.08
N VAL A 13 2.23 1.20 -11.11
CA VAL A 13 3.27 2.22 -10.90
C VAL A 13 4.64 1.59 -11.06
N ALA A 14 5.24 1.79 -12.24
CA ALA A 14 6.53 1.21 -12.62
C ALA A 14 7.69 2.07 -12.10
N SER A 15 7.92 2.05 -10.78
CA SER A 15 8.92 2.89 -10.11
C SER A 15 9.81 2.13 -9.15
N ALA A 16 11.06 2.56 -9.09
CA ALA A 16 12.02 2.28 -8.03
C ALA A 16 12.76 3.57 -7.64
N LEU A 17 12.12 4.74 -7.82
CA LEU A 17 12.72 6.05 -7.55
C LEU A 17 12.96 6.30 -6.05
N GLY A 18 12.28 5.56 -5.19
CA GLY A 18 12.50 5.60 -3.74
C GLY A 18 13.75 4.86 -3.28
N ILE A 19 14.40 4.10 -4.15
CA ILE A 19 15.57 3.25 -3.83
C ILE A 19 16.82 3.84 -4.48
N VAL A 20 17.64 4.52 -3.70
CA VAL A 20 18.95 5.07 -4.15
C VAL A 20 20.02 3.98 -4.06
N HIS A 21 19.95 3.16 -3.02
CA HIS A 21 20.89 2.07 -2.76
C HIS A 21 20.12 0.76 -2.55
N GLY A 22 20.38 -0.24 -3.38
CA GLY A 22 19.75 -1.55 -3.24
C GLY A 22 19.12 -2.08 -4.53
N ALA A 23 18.14 -2.96 -4.37
CA ALA A 23 17.50 -3.66 -5.49
C ALA A 23 16.33 -2.85 -6.09
N THR A 24 16.49 -2.39 -7.32
CA THR A 24 15.52 -1.54 -8.03
C THR A 24 14.48 -2.31 -8.86
N GLY A 25 14.39 -3.63 -8.66
CA GLY A 25 13.56 -4.51 -9.50
C GLY A 25 12.04 -4.32 -9.35
N THR A 26 11.59 -3.56 -8.34
CA THR A 26 10.17 -3.27 -8.09
C THR A 26 9.51 -2.49 -9.23
N ALA A 27 10.27 -1.74 -10.02
CA ALA A 27 9.74 -1.07 -11.21
C ALA A 27 9.13 -2.04 -12.25
N ALA A 28 9.57 -3.30 -12.28
CA ALA A 28 9.03 -4.32 -13.17
C ALA A 28 7.75 -5.00 -12.65
N ALA A 29 7.37 -4.74 -11.39
CA ALA A 29 6.24 -5.41 -10.72
C ALA A 29 4.91 -5.24 -11.47
N PRO A 30 4.47 -4.04 -11.86
CA PRO A 30 3.16 -3.86 -12.49
C PRO A 30 3.07 -4.57 -13.85
N ALA A 31 4.13 -4.54 -14.64
CA ALA A 31 4.17 -5.24 -15.93
C ALA A 31 4.04 -6.76 -15.71
N ARG A 32 4.78 -7.32 -14.76
CA ARG A 32 4.71 -8.74 -14.42
C ARG A 32 3.34 -9.16 -13.90
N MET A 33 2.71 -8.35 -13.07
CA MET A 33 1.35 -8.57 -12.55
C MET A 33 0.31 -8.51 -13.67
N MET A 34 0.51 -7.63 -14.65
CA MET A 34 -0.35 -7.53 -15.84
C MET A 34 -0.20 -8.75 -16.75
N GLU A 35 1.03 -9.17 -17.05
CA GLU A 35 1.33 -10.37 -17.84
C GLU A 35 0.72 -11.65 -17.22
N ALA A 36 0.70 -11.74 -15.90
CA ALA A 36 0.10 -12.84 -15.17
C ALA A 36 -1.44 -12.76 -15.08
N ASP A 37 -2.06 -11.72 -15.67
CA ASP A 37 -3.48 -11.41 -15.52
C ASP A 37 -3.99 -11.45 -14.07
N LEU A 38 -3.25 -10.80 -13.17
CA LEU A 38 -3.57 -10.80 -11.74
C LEU A 38 -5.02 -10.36 -11.44
N LEU A 39 -5.61 -9.51 -12.31
CA LEU A 39 -7.00 -9.09 -12.18
C LEU A 39 -8.01 -10.20 -12.46
N ALA A 40 -7.61 -11.33 -13.04
CA ALA A 40 -8.50 -12.47 -13.25
C ALA A 40 -9.05 -13.03 -11.93
N ALA A 41 -8.24 -13.02 -10.85
CA ALA A 41 -8.69 -13.42 -9.52
C ALA A 41 -9.90 -12.60 -9.06
N LEU A 42 -9.85 -11.28 -9.25
CA LEU A 42 -10.92 -10.35 -8.89
C LEU A 42 -12.18 -10.54 -9.74
N ARG A 43 -12.00 -10.78 -11.05
CA ARG A 43 -13.11 -11.06 -11.98
C ARG A 43 -13.80 -12.38 -11.64
N ARG A 44 -13.02 -13.43 -11.30
CA ARG A 44 -13.57 -14.72 -10.81
C ARG A 44 -14.39 -14.53 -9.54
N GLY A 45 -13.98 -13.63 -8.67
CA GLY A 45 -14.75 -13.21 -7.48
C GLY A 45 -16.00 -12.40 -7.80
N GLY A 46 -16.25 -12.02 -9.07
CA GLY A 46 -17.40 -11.23 -9.49
C GLY A 46 -17.27 -9.73 -9.24
N LEU A 47 -16.06 -9.21 -9.08
CA LEU A 47 -15.82 -7.77 -9.01
C LEU A 47 -15.64 -7.18 -10.42
N LEU A 48 -16.18 -5.99 -10.61
CA LEU A 48 -15.90 -5.19 -11.80
C LEU A 48 -14.51 -4.56 -11.60
N VAL A 49 -13.54 -4.99 -12.42
CA VAL A 49 -12.17 -4.48 -12.38
C VAL A 49 -11.61 -4.30 -13.77
N ARG A 50 -10.92 -3.19 -13.98
CA ARG A 50 -10.21 -2.88 -15.22
C ARG A 50 -8.86 -2.24 -14.92
N TRP A 51 -7.94 -2.32 -15.86
CA TRP A 51 -6.77 -1.44 -15.86
C TRP A 51 -7.19 -0.03 -16.27
N ARG A 52 -6.47 0.97 -15.78
CA ARG A 52 -6.64 2.37 -16.20
C ARG A 52 -6.51 2.50 -17.73
N ASP A 53 -7.37 3.33 -18.34
CA ASP A 53 -7.40 3.49 -19.78
C ASP A 53 -6.17 4.21 -20.35
N ALA A 54 -5.82 3.89 -21.60
CA ALA A 54 -4.76 4.56 -22.35
C ALA A 54 -5.01 6.07 -22.53
N VAL A 55 -6.28 6.48 -22.66
CA VAL A 55 -6.68 7.91 -22.75
C VAL A 55 -6.32 8.67 -21.45
N ALA A 56 -6.31 7.99 -20.32
CA ALA A 56 -5.86 8.55 -19.04
C ALA A 56 -4.34 8.45 -18.82
N GLY A 57 -3.56 8.15 -19.85
CA GLY A 57 -2.11 7.97 -19.80
C GLY A 57 -1.67 6.50 -19.72
N GLY A 58 -2.57 5.56 -20.00
CA GLY A 58 -2.29 4.12 -20.01
C GLY A 58 -2.37 3.47 -18.62
N PRO A 59 -2.29 2.12 -18.58
CA PRO A 59 -2.41 1.34 -17.35
C PRO A 59 -1.20 1.46 -16.42
N LEU A 60 -0.02 1.81 -16.98
CA LEU A 60 1.20 1.97 -16.22
C LEU A 60 1.60 3.45 -16.13
N LEU A 61 1.85 3.91 -14.91
CA LEU A 61 2.56 5.15 -14.62
C LEU A 61 4.05 4.81 -14.62
N THR A 62 4.71 5.10 -15.74
CA THR A 62 6.15 4.91 -15.88
C THR A 62 6.81 6.28 -15.89
N PRO A 63 7.67 6.59 -14.91
CA PRO A 63 8.37 7.86 -14.87
C PRO A 63 9.29 7.98 -16.09
N SER A 64 9.38 9.17 -16.66
CA SER A 64 10.39 9.46 -17.68
C SER A 64 11.79 9.40 -17.07
N ALA A 65 12.82 9.26 -17.89
CA ALA A 65 14.21 9.23 -17.42
C ALA A 65 14.64 10.52 -16.67
N ALA A 66 13.93 11.62 -16.88
CA ALA A 66 14.18 12.90 -16.20
C ALA A 66 13.21 13.19 -15.06
N ALA A 67 12.23 12.29 -14.80
CA ALA A 67 11.25 12.50 -13.76
C ALA A 67 11.89 12.31 -12.37
N THR A 68 11.50 13.14 -11.44
CA THR A 68 11.86 13.01 -10.04
C THR A 68 10.79 12.23 -9.26
N LEU A 69 11.13 11.75 -8.07
CA LEU A 69 10.15 11.13 -7.17
C LEU A 69 8.96 12.07 -6.89
N PRO A 70 9.14 13.36 -6.56
CA PRO A 70 8.02 14.30 -6.38
C PRO A 70 7.07 14.40 -7.59
N ASP A 71 7.61 14.39 -8.81
CA ASP A 71 6.79 14.46 -10.04
C ASP A 71 5.89 13.22 -10.16
N LEU A 72 6.47 12.02 -9.95
CA LEU A 72 5.73 10.77 -9.97
C LEU A 72 4.63 10.74 -8.89
N LEU A 73 4.96 11.17 -7.68
CA LEU A 73 4.00 11.17 -6.57
C LEU A 73 2.82 12.10 -6.82
N GLU A 74 3.07 13.26 -7.44
CA GLU A 74 1.99 14.18 -7.81
C GLU A 74 1.13 13.61 -8.94
N ASP A 75 1.73 12.98 -9.95
CA ASP A 75 0.99 12.33 -11.03
C ASP A 75 0.14 11.17 -10.52
N LEU A 76 0.67 10.37 -9.60
CA LEU A 76 -0.07 9.29 -8.94
C LEU A 76 -1.20 9.84 -8.07
N ALA A 77 -0.95 10.90 -7.30
CA ALA A 77 -1.98 11.54 -6.49
C ALA A 77 -3.15 12.04 -7.35
N ARG A 78 -2.85 12.68 -8.48
CA ARG A 78 -3.87 13.12 -9.44
C ARG A 78 -4.60 11.95 -10.09
N ALA A 79 -3.90 10.85 -10.41
CA ALA A 79 -4.52 9.66 -10.99
C ALA A 79 -5.49 9.01 -10.00
N THR A 80 -5.07 8.84 -8.75
CA THR A 80 -5.88 8.27 -7.67
C THR A 80 -7.11 9.13 -7.36
N GLU A 81 -6.92 10.45 -7.25
CA GLU A 81 -8.02 11.39 -7.04
C GLU A 81 -9.05 11.34 -8.17
N ARG A 82 -8.60 11.31 -9.44
CA ARG A 82 -9.49 11.19 -10.61
C ARG A 82 -10.23 9.86 -10.63
N THR A 83 -9.59 8.75 -10.23
CA THR A 83 -10.24 7.44 -10.12
C THR A 83 -11.41 7.50 -9.15
N LEU A 84 -11.20 8.05 -7.95
CA LEU A 84 -12.28 8.22 -6.97
C LEU A 84 -13.37 9.18 -7.44
N ALA A 85 -12.99 10.27 -8.12
CA ALA A 85 -13.94 11.24 -8.67
C ALA A 85 -14.81 10.65 -9.81
N ALA A 86 -14.30 9.63 -10.51
CA ALA A 86 -15.04 8.88 -11.50
C ALA A 86 -15.98 7.81 -10.90
N GLY A 87 -16.04 7.69 -9.57
CA GLY A 87 -16.82 6.66 -8.89
C GLY A 87 -16.19 5.28 -8.94
N GLU A 88 -14.86 5.20 -9.12
CA GLU A 88 -14.10 3.96 -9.11
C GLU A 88 -13.19 3.91 -7.89
N ARG A 89 -12.78 2.71 -7.46
CA ARG A 89 -11.83 2.54 -6.36
C ARG A 89 -10.44 2.22 -6.89
N PRO A 90 -9.38 2.93 -6.46
CA PRO A 90 -8.03 2.62 -6.87
C PRO A 90 -7.57 1.27 -6.29
N LEU A 91 -7.00 0.45 -7.17
CA LEU A 91 -6.14 -0.69 -6.85
C LEU A 91 -4.76 -0.35 -7.37
N VAL A 92 -3.87 0.14 -6.52
CA VAL A 92 -2.51 0.53 -6.90
C VAL A 92 -1.59 -0.68 -6.80
N LEU A 93 -0.89 -0.99 -7.88
CA LEU A 93 -0.04 -2.17 -7.99
C LEU A 93 1.38 -1.80 -8.36
N GLY A 94 2.33 -2.22 -7.57
CA GLY A 94 3.76 -2.24 -7.85
C GLY A 94 4.50 -0.98 -7.47
N GLY A 95 5.78 -0.95 -7.78
CA GLY A 95 6.74 0.05 -7.35
C GLY A 95 7.28 -0.20 -5.94
N ASP A 96 8.27 0.60 -5.55
CA ASP A 96 8.74 0.67 -4.18
C ASP A 96 7.75 1.45 -3.30
N HIS A 97 7.81 1.28 -1.97
CA HIS A 97 6.80 1.82 -1.06
C HIS A 97 6.74 3.36 -0.99
N SER A 98 7.71 4.08 -1.57
CA SER A 98 7.63 5.54 -1.67
C SER A 98 6.38 6.04 -2.40
N ILE A 99 5.81 5.21 -3.30
CA ILE A 99 4.61 5.56 -4.08
C ILE A 99 3.37 5.78 -3.21
N ALA A 100 3.33 5.18 -2.02
CA ALA A 100 2.22 5.34 -1.08
C ALA A 100 1.95 6.80 -0.72
N ALA A 101 3.00 7.63 -0.67
CA ALA A 101 2.81 9.06 -0.47
C ALA A 101 1.97 9.73 -1.58
N GLY A 102 2.07 9.25 -2.83
CA GLY A 102 1.21 9.70 -3.93
C GLY A 102 -0.21 9.14 -3.82
N THR A 103 -0.33 7.83 -3.65
CA THR A 103 -1.61 7.13 -3.53
C THR A 103 -2.49 7.75 -2.46
N TRP A 104 -2.00 7.78 -1.21
CA TRP A 104 -2.82 8.19 -0.06
C TRP A 104 -3.02 9.71 0.00
N ARG A 105 -2.13 10.49 -0.63
CA ARG A 105 -2.40 11.92 -0.85
C ARG A 105 -3.56 12.14 -1.81
N GLY A 106 -3.64 11.37 -2.90
CA GLY A 106 -4.76 11.44 -3.85
C GLY A 106 -6.08 11.08 -3.17
N VAL A 107 -6.09 10.02 -2.37
CA VAL A 107 -7.24 9.62 -1.54
C VAL A 107 -7.64 10.74 -0.58
N ALA A 108 -6.67 11.29 0.17
CA ALA A 108 -6.94 12.34 1.15
C ALA A 108 -7.46 13.64 0.51
N ARG A 109 -6.96 14.02 -0.68
CA ARG A 109 -7.47 15.18 -1.45
C ARG A 109 -8.92 14.99 -1.83
N TRP A 110 -9.26 13.80 -2.34
CA TRP A 110 -10.65 13.48 -2.68
C TRP A 110 -11.54 13.49 -1.45
N CYS A 111 -11.14 12.85 -0.36
CA CYS A 111 -11.91 12.82 0.90
C CYS A 111 -12.20 14.23 1.43
N ARG A 112 -11.20 15.11 1.46
CA ARG A 112 -11.41 16.51 1.89
C ARG A 112 -12.46 17.23 1.04
N ARG A 113 -12.48 16.99 -0.28
CA ARG A 113 -13.52 17.57 -1.15
C ARG A 113 -14.91 17.02 -0.87
N GLN A 114 -14.99 15.82 -0.29
CA GLN A 114 -16.24 15.22 0.16
C GLN A 114 -16.60 15.58 1.61
N GLY A 115 -15.80 16.41 2.28
CA GLY A 115 -16.01 16.77 3.69
C GLY A 115 -15.76 15.61 4.66
N THR A 116 -14.90 14.66 4.30
CA THR A 116 -14.54 13.49 5.13
C THR A 116 -13.02 13.29 5.18
N GLU A 117 -12.57 12.36 6.00
CA GLU A 117 -11.17 11.98 6.15
C GLU A 117 -11.01 10.47 5.95
N ALA A 118 -9.92 10.06 5.31
CA ALA A 118 -9.57 8.66 5.15
C ALA A 118 -8.77 8.15 6.36
N GLY A 119 -9.09 6.94 6.83
CA GLY A 119 -8.17 6.16 7.65
C GLY A 119 -7.23 5.33 6.80
N LEU A 120 -6.15 4.81 7.39
CA LEU A 120 -5.18 3.98 6.71
C LEU A 120 -4.67 2.85 7.60
N ILE A 121 -4.76 1.62 7.09
CA ILE A 121 -4.10 0.45 7.66
C ILE A 121 -2.84 0.19 6.84
N TRP A 122 -1.68 0.34 7.47
CA TRP A 122 -0.36 0.10 6.90
C TRP A 122 0.11 -1.29 7.31
N VAL A 123 0.20 -2.21 6.37
CA VAL A 123 0.58 -3.61 6.61
C VAL A 123 1.99 -3.82 6.09
N ASP A 124 2.97 -3.93 6.98
CA ASP A 124 4.37 -3.80 6.64
C ASP A 124 5.28 -4.40 7.73
N ALA A 125 6.43 -4.94 7.34
CA ALA A 125 7.48 -5.32 8.27
C ALA A 125 8.21 -4.10 8.86
N HIS A 126 8.21 -2.97 8.13
CA HIS A 126 8.86 -1.72 8.51
C HIS A 126 7.84 -0.69 9.05
N LEU A 127 8.31 0.45 9.48
CA LEU A 127 7.43 1.55 9.89
C LEU A 127 7.33 2.65 8.82
N ASP A 128 8.28 2.67 7.89
CA ASP A 128 8.37 3.67 6.81
C ASP A 128 8.21 5.12 7.30
N ALA A 129 8.70 5.35 8.50
CA ALA A 129 8.57 6.57 9.26
C ALA A 129 9.90 7.31 9.48
N HIS A 130 10.91 7.01 8.65
CA HIS A 130 12.10 7.83 8.60
C HIS A 130 11.81 9.21 8.00
N THR A 131 12.66 10.15 8.37
CA THR A 131 12.77 11.46 7.71
C THR A 131 14.14 11.56 7.02
N PRO A 132 14.37 12.54 6.14
CA PRO A 132 15.71 12.78 5.60
C PRO A 132 16.80 12.97 6.65
N ALA A 133 16.42 13.36 7.87
CA ALA A 133 17.35 13.56 9.00
C ALA A 133 17.64 12.26 9.78
N THR A 134 16.78 11.25 9.69
CA THR A 134 16.89 10.03 10.51
C THR A 134 17.22 8.78 9.71
N THR A 135 17.06 8.82 8.38
CA THR A 135 17.31 7.65 7.53
C THR A 135 18.78 7.26 7.50
N PRO A 136 19.13 5.99 7.76
CA PRO A 136 20.51 5.52 7.64
C PRO A 136 20.92 5.26 6.20
N SER A 137 19.96 4.94 5.30
CA SER A 137 20.23 4.56 3.91
C SER A 137 20.06 5.71 2.91
N GLY A 138 19.31 6.74 3.24
CA GLY A 138 18.87 7.77 2.30
C GLY A 138 17.75 7.32 1.35
N ASN A 139 17.28 6.07 1.42
CA ASN A 139 16.22 5.56 0.60
C ASN A 139 14.87 6.16 1.00
N CYS A 140 14.16 6.73 0.01
CA CYS A 140 12.87 7.36 0.26
C CYS A 140 11.73 6.36 0.49
N HIS A 141 11.88 5.09 0.09
CA HIS A 141 10.83 4.09 0.34
C HIS A 141 10.60 3.83 1.85
N GLY A 142 11.58 4.08 2.72
CA GLY A 142 11.41 4.02 4.17
C GLY A 142 10.89 5.32 4.83
N MET A 143 10.25 6.22 4.06
CA MET A 143 9.81 7.53 4.57
C MET A 143 8.34 7.90 4.27
N PRO A 144 7.58 7.15 3.46
CA PRO A 144 6.29 7.63 2.97
C PRO A 144 5.25 7.84 4.08
N LEU A 145 5.28 7.03 5.14
CA LEU A 145 4.34 7.22 6.25
C LEU A 145 4.66 8.51 7.02
N ALA A 146 5.93 8.81 7.30
CA ALA A 146 6.31 10.08 7.91
C ALA A 146 5.85 11.27 7.04
N ALA A 147 6.04 11.18 5.72
CA ALA A 147 5.61 12.23 4.79
C ALA A 147 4.09 12.44 4.80
N LEU A 148 3.30 11.37 4.91
CA LEU A 148 1.83 11.44 5.02
C LEU A 148 1.37 12.05 6.35
N LEU A 149 2.18 11.92 7.41
CA LEU A 149 1.95 12.54 8.72
C LEU A 149 2.48 13.98 8.81
N GLY A 150 3.07 14.52 7.73
CA GLY A 150 3.55 15.90 7.67
C GLY A 150 5.02 16.10 8.06
N GLU A 151 5.74 15.04 8.31
CA GLU A 151 7.17 15.04 8.69
C GLU A 151 8.10 15.00 7.46
N GLY A 152 7.64 15.55 6.36
CA GLY A 152 8.39 15.55 5.11
C GLY A 152 9.39 16.70 5.01
N GLY A 153 10.53 16.43 4.38
CA GLY A 153 11.53 17.39 3.95
C GLY A 153 12.29 16.85 2.73
N GLY A 154 13.20 17.60 2.12
CA GLY A 154 13.97 17.10 0.97
C GLY A 154 13.11 16.63 -0.19
N ALA A 155 13.15 15.35 -0.56
CA ALA A 155 12.38 14.76 -1.65
C ALA A 155 10.85 14.90 -1.49
N TRP A 156 10.37 15.20 -0.28
CA TRP A 156 8.96 15.44 0.03
C TRP A 156 8.60 16.94 0.03
N ALA A 157 9.58 17.84 -0.20
CA ALA A 157 9.35 19.28 -0.34
C ALA A 157 8.35 19.57 -1.47
N GLY A 158 7.37 20.42 -1.26
CA GLY A 158 6.24 20.59 -2.16
C GLY A 158 5.04 19.70 -1.83
N HIS A 159 5.24 18.75 -0.95
CA HIS A 159 4.21 17.88 -0.39
C HIS A 159 4.01 18.15 1.11
N ALA A 160 4.27 19.40 1.54
CA ALA A 160 4.24 19.80 2.94
C ALA A 160 2.82 19.71 3.54
N GLY A 161 2.80 19.38 4.84
CA GLY A 161 1.60 19.28 5.67
C GLY A 161 1.05 17.85 5.77
N ALA A 162 0.49 17.55 6.93
CA ALA A 162 -0.18 16.27 7.18
C ALA A 162 -1.37 16.11 6.24
N VAL A 163 -1.50 14.92 5.66
CA VAL A 163 -2.62 14.56 4.79
C VAL A 163 -3.56 13.56 5.45
N LEU A 164 -3.08 12.83 6.45
CA LEU A 164 -3.82 11.86 7.24
C LEU A 164 -3.92 12.31 8.70
N ASP A 165 -5.04 12.01 9.35
CA ASP A 165 -5.15 12.10 10.81
C ASP A 165 -4.43 10.90 11.43
N PRO A 166 -3.36 11.09 12.21
CA PRO A 166 -2.59 9.98 12.78
C PRO A 166 -3.42 9.08 13.70
N ARG A 167 -4.51 9.57 14.28
CA ARG A 167 -5.43 8.79 15.11
C ARG A 167 -6.25 7.78 14.30
N ARG A 168 -6.25 7.91 12.98
CA ARG A 168 -6.91 7.02 12.01
C ARG A 168 -5.91 6.21 11.19
N VAL A 169 -4.65 6.17 11.63
CA VAL A 169 -3.57 5.39 11.01
C VAL A 169 -3.09 4.35 12.00
N CYS A 170 -2.85 3.14 11.52
CA CYS A 170 -2.17 2.11 12.28
C CYS A 170 -1.26 1.28 11.40
N VAL A 171 -0.20 0.73 12.00
CA VAL A 171 0.76 -0.18 11.35
C VAL A 171 0.55 -1.58 11.90
N VAL A 172 0.53 -2.60 11.02
CA VAL A 172 0.31 -4.01 11.38
C VAL A 172 1.44 -4.87 10.83
N GLY A 173 2.13 -5.59 11.72
CA GLY A 173 3.15 -6.58 11.36
C GLY A 173 4.60 -6.10 11.53
N ALA A 174 4.83 -4.87 11.96
CA ALA A 174 6.16 -4.29 12.05
C ALA A 174 7.10 -5.11 12.96
N HIS A 175 8.32 -5.39 12.44
CA HIS A 175 9.35 -6.13 13.16
C HIS A 175 10.79 -5.81 12.72
N SER A 176 10.95 -4.88 11.77
CA SER A 176 12.25 -4.40 11.27
C SER A 176 12.20 -2.88 11.16
N PHE A 177 12.63 -2.18 12.21
CA PHE A 177 12.56 -0.71 12.27
C PHE A 177 13.54 -0.14 13.28
N GLU A 178 13.85 1.15 13.16
CA GLU A 178 14.74 1.86 14.03
C GLU A 178 14.00 2.68 15.10
N ALA A 179 14.73 3.00 16.18
CA ALA A 179 14.18 3.75 17.32
C ALA A 179 13.65 5.14 16.92
N ALA A 180 14.25 5.78 15.91
CA ALA A 180 13.80 7.08 15.41
C ALA A 180 12.41 7.04 14.80
N GLU A 181 12.08 5.97 14.07
CA GLU A 181 10.77 5.76 13.45
C GLU A 181 9.70 5.51 14.51
N SER A 182 9.95 4.57 15.43
CA SER A 182 9.00 4.29 16.52
C SER A 182 8.75 5.50 17.41
N ALA A 183 9.78 6.31 17.68
CA ALA A 183 9.64 7.56 18.42
C ALA A 183 8.80 8.60 17.65
N LEU A 184 8.93 8.68 16.32
CA LEU A 184 8.13 9.54 15.48
C LEU A 184 6.64 9.12 15.53
N LEU A 185 6.36 7.86 15.27
CA LEU A 185 4.98 7.36 15.29
C LEU A 185 4.34 7.49 16.68
N ALA A 186 5.09 7.25 17.75
CA ALA A 186 4.61 7.44 19.12
C ALA A 186 4.27 8.92 19.41
N ARG A 187 5.08 9.87 18.94
CA ARG A 187 4.78 11.32 19.07
C ARG A 187 3.46 11.71 18.39
N HIS A 188 3.18 11.10 17.24
CA HIS A 188 1.94 11.31 16.50
C HIS A 188 0.75 10.52 17.06
N GLY A 189 0.98 9.58 17.99
CA GLY A 189 -0.07 8.72 18.53
C GLY A 189 -0.55 7.64 17.55
N VAL A 190 0.26 7.30 16.55
CA VAL A 190 -0.04 6.20 15.62
C VAL A 190 0.09 4.86 16.35
N ARG A 191 -0.91 4.00 16.23
CA ARG A 191 -0.88 2.66 16.81
C ARG A 191 -0.04 1.71 15.94
N VAL A 192 0.96 1.09 16.54
CA VAL A 192 1.79 0.06 15.90
C VAL A 192 1.48 -1.29 16.56
N PHE A 193 1.03 -2.25 15.77
CA PHE A 193 0.90 -3.65 16.14
C PHE A 193 2.14 -4.40 15.66
N ALA A 194 3.16 -4.49 16.50
CA ALA A 194 4.36 -5.25 16.17
C ALA A 194 4.04 -6.74 15.93
N LEU A 195 4.84 -7.41 15.11
CA LEU A 195 4.63 -8.82 14.75
C LEU A 195 4.53 -9.74 15.99
N GLU A 196 5.31 -9.45 17.05
CA GLU A 196 5.21 -10.18 18.32
C GLU A 196 3.81 -10.07 18.96
N GLU A 197 3.22 -8.86 18.93
CA GLU A 197 1.86 -8.64 19.41
C GLU A 197 0.84 -9.37 18.53
N VAL A 198 1.01 -9.32 17.20
CA VAL A 198 0.15 -10.05 16.26
C VAL A 198 0.18 -11.55 16.53
N ARG A 199 1.37 -12.11 16.74
CA ARG A 199 1.53 -13.54 17.06
C ARG A 199 0.88 -13.93 18.40
N ARG A 200 0.98 -13.06 19.39
CA ARG A 200 0.40 -13.30 20.73
C ARG A 200 -1.12 -13.23 20.74
N ARG A 201 -1.70 -12.27 20.02
CA ARG A 201 -3.16 -12.00 20.01
C ARG A 201 -3.91 -12.73 18.91
N GLY A 202 -3.21 -13.07 17.85
CA GLY A 202 -3.79 -13.51 16.59
C GLY A 202 -4.14 -12.35 15.64
N LEU A 203 -3.84 -12.54 14.35
CA LEU A 203 -4.04 -11.49 13.34
C LEU A 203 -5.52 -11.05 13.23
N ALA A 204 -6.46 -11.93 13.43
CA ALA A 204 -7.89 -11.61 13.35
C ALA A 204 -8.34 -10.56 14.39
N GLU A 205 -7.87 -10.68 15.64
CA GLU A 205 -8.16 -9.71 16.69
C GLU A 205 -7.49 -8.36 16.40
N VAL A 206 -6.21 -8.39 16.00
CA VAL A 206 -5.47 -7.19 15.62
C VAL A 206 -6.12 -6.49 14.42
N TRP A 207 -6.56 -7.25 13.41
CA TRP A 207 -7.23 -6.71 12.23
C TRP A 207 -8.54 -6.02 12.57
N ALA A 208 -9.33 -6.59 13.48
CA ALA A 208 -10.57 -5.97 13.96
C ALA A 208 -10.29 -4.63 14.65
N GLU A 209 -9.24 -4.55 15.50
CA GLU A 209 -8.82 -3.30 16.14
C GLU A 209 -8.28 -2.29 15.11
N ALA A 210 -7.50 -2.73 14.13
CA ALA A 210 -6.99 -1.88 13.06
C ALA A 210 -8.13 -1.26 12.23
N LEU A 211 -9.17 -2.02 11.91
CA LEU A 211 -10.37 -1.50 11.25
C LEU A 211 -11.11 -0.48 12.12
N ALA A 212 -11.18 -0.69 13.43
CA ALA A 212 -11.80 0.26 14.36
C ALA A 212 -11.03 1.58 14.44
N ILE A 213 -9.67 1.52 14.44
CA ILE A 213 -8.80 2.71 14.42
C ILE A 213 -8.94 3.46 13.11
N ALA A 214 -8.85 2.77 11.97
CA ALA A 214 -8.96 3.40 10.66
C ALA A 214 -10.34 4.05 10.45
N GLY A 215 -11.37 3.44 11.01
CA GLY A 215 -12.75 3.95 10.91
C GLY A 215 -13.26 3.96 9.46
N THR A 216 -14.21 4.82 9.18
CA THR A 216 -14.91 4.89 7.89
C THR A 216 -14.82 6.29 7.30
N PRO A 217 -14.42 6.46 6.01
CA PRO A 217 -13.88 5.46 5.10
C PRO A 217 -12.38 5.21 5.35
N PHE A 218 -11.84 4.11 4.83
CA PHE A 218 -10.43 3.76 5.01
C PHE A 218 -9.79 3.17 3.75
N GLY A 219 -8.46 3.04 3.78
CA GLY A 219 -7.66 2.33 2.79
C GLY A 219 -6.68 1.35 3.42
N VAL A 220 -6.06 0.52 2.59
CA VAL A 220 -5.03 -0.43 3.00
C VAL A 220 -3.81 -0.29 2.10
N SER A 221 -2.63 -0.09 2.68
CA SER A 221 -1.33 -0.22 2.02
C SER A 221 -0.67 -1.51 2.48
N LEU A 222 -0.32 -2.37 1.54
CA LEU A 222 0.37 -3.63 1.80
C LEU A 222 1.77 -3.59 1.20
N ASP A 223 2.77 -3.60 2.06
CA ASP A 223 4.12 -4.03 1.70
C ASP A 223 4.21 -5.56 1.77
N LEU A 224 4.69 -6.17 0.69
CA LEU A 224 4.80 -7.63 0.63
C LEU A 224 5.90 -8.19 1.53
N ASP A 225 6.79 -7.34 2.05
CA ASP A 225 7.85 -7.78 2.95
C ASP A 225 7.37 -8.08 4.39
N VAL A 226 6.12 -7.71 4.73
CA VAL A 226 5.45 -8.18 5.94
C VAL A 226 5.27 -9.71 5.95
N LEU A 227 5.23 -10.31 4.76
CA LEU A 227 5.10 -11.76 4.61
C LEU A 227 6.41 -12.47 4.96
N ASP A 228 6.26 -13.68 5.47
CA ASP A 228 7.41 -14.54 5.78
C ASP A 228 8.28 -14.74 4.53
N SER A 229 9.54 -14.34 4.60
CA SER A 229 10.47 -14.35 3.48
C SER A 229 10.80 -15.77 2.97
N ALA A 230 10.52 -16.82 3.75
CA ALA A 230 10.61 -18.22 3.29
C ALA A 230 9.42 -18.60 2.41
N LEU A 231 8.28 -17.91 2.53
CA LEU A 231 7.05 -18.20 1.78
C LEU A 231 6.81 -17.20 0.63
N ALA A 232 7.26 -15.95 0.80
CA ALA A 232 7.14 -14.89 -0.20
C ALA A 232 8.47 -14.11 -0.34
N PRO A 233 9.52 -14.72 -0.94
CA PRO A 233 10.88 -14.18 -0.91
C PRO A 233 11.12 -12.98 -1.84
N ALA A 234 10.23 -12.71 -2.77
CA ALA A 234 10.50 -11.79 -3.87
C ALA A 234 10.07 -10.35 -3.57
N VAL A 235 10.75 -9.76 -2.61
CA VAL A 235 10.63 -8.34 -2.21
C VAL A 235 11.99 -7.64 -2.27
N SER A 236 12.02 -6.30 -2.30
CA SER A 236 13.29 -5.56 -2.36
C SER A 236 14.06 -5.62 -1.06
N THR A 237 13.38 -5.61 0.09
CA THR A 237 13.99 -5.59 1.42
C THR A 237 13.38 -6.68 2.31
N PRO A 238 13.81 -7.96 2.16
CA PRO A 238 13.27 -9.04 2.97
C PRO A 238 13.57 -8.83 4.47
N ALA A 239 12.53 -8.90 5.31
CA ALA A 239 12.63 -8.64 6.75
C ALA A 239 12.75 -9.91 7.62
N GLY A 240 12.84 -11.10 7.02
CA GLY A 240 12.96 -12.38 7.74
C GLY A 240 11.61 -13.04 8.01
N PRO A 241 11.45 -13.75 9.15
CA PRO A 241 10.20 -14.42 9.49
C PRO A 241 9.07 -13.41 9.72
N GLY A 242 8.04 -13.44 8.87
CA GLY A 242 6.91 -12.53 8.87
C GLY A 242 5.55 -13.22 9.07
N LEU A 243 4.49 -12.63 8.56
CA LEU A 243 3.17 -13.24 8.52
C LEU A 243 3.13 -14.34 7.44
N ALA A 244 2.52 -15.47 7.73
CA ALA A 244 2.24 -16.42 6.66
C ALA A 244 1.17 -15.83 5.72
N PRO A 245 1.32 -15.96 4.39
CA PRO A 245 0.30 -15.47 3.45
C PRO A 245 -1.11 -15.95 3.78
N ALA A 246 -1.25 -17.18 4.28
CA ALA A 246 -2.55 -17.75 4.67
C ALA A 246 -3.23 -17.01 5.84
N GLU A 247 -2.47 -16.41 6.75
CA GLU A 247 -3.03 -15.62 7.87
C GLU A 247 -3.67 -14.34 7.33
N LEU A 248 -2.98 -13.65 6.41
CA LEU A 248 -3.49 -12.44 5.80
C LEU A 248 -4.68 -12.73 4.86
N VAL A 249 -4.61 -13.83 4.09
CA VAL A 249 -5.73 -14.36 3.28
C VAL A 249 -6.98 -14.57 4.14
N ALA A 250 -6.83 -15.12 5.34
CA ALA A 250 -7.97 -15.38 6.23
C ALA A 250 -8.70 -14.09 6.65
N VAL A 251 -7.95 -13.04 7.03
CA VAL A 251 -8.54 -11.77 7.51
C VAL A 251 -8.96 -10.84 6.36
N TRP A 252 -8.44 -11.04 5.14
CA TRP A 252 -8.80 -10.24 3.96
C TRP A 252 -10.02 -10.76 3.22
N ARG A 253 -10.60 -11.90 3.62
CA ARG A 253 -11.81 -12.42 2.98
C ARG A 253 -12.91 -11.36 2.92
N GLY A 254 -13.31 -11.01 1.71
CA GLY A 254 -14.33 -9.99 1.45
C GLY A 254 -13.87 -8.53 1.62
N LEU A 255 -12.59 -8.26 1.85
CA LEU A 255 -12.07 -6.90 2.05
C LEU A 255 -12.49 -5.94 0.93
N LEU A 256 -12.37 -6.36 -0.34
CA LEU A 256 -12.73 -5.55 -1.50
C LEU A 256 -14.26 -5.40 -1.70
N ARG A 257 -15.07 -6.05 -0.89
CA ARG A 257 -16.53 -5.90 -0.89
C ARG A 257 -17.04 -5.01 0.24
N ARG A 258 -16.15 -4.55 1.08
CA ARG A 258 -16.53 -3.64 2.15
C ARG A 258 -17.03 -2.31 1.58
N PRO A 259 -18.14 -1.78 2.10
CA PRO A 259 -18.71 -0.51 1.65
C PRO A 259 -17.90 0.72 2.05
N ASP A 260 -16.97 0.56 2.99
CA ASP A 260 -16.15 1.62 3.56
C ASP A 260 -14.69 1.61 3.08
N LEU A 261 -14.29 0.64 2.24
CA LEU A 261 -12.94 0.59 1.66
C LEU A 261 -12.82 1.51 0.44
N LEU A 262 -11.96 2.51 0.54
CA LEU A 262 -11.66 3.47 -0.54
C LEU A 262 -10.72 2.89 -1.60
N GLY A 263 -9.72 2.13 -1.20
CA GLY A 263 -8.71 1.59 -2.11
C GLY A 263 -7.74 0.64 -1.43
N LEU A 264 -7.00 -0.07 -2.26
CA LEU A 264 -5.96 -1.01 -1.87
C LEU A 264 -4.69 -0.70 -2.66
N GLU A 265 -3.55 -0.73 -1.99
CA GLU A 265 -2.23 -0.64 -2.59
C GLU A 265 -1.40 -1.87 -2.23
N ILE A 266 -0.64 -2.41 -3.20
CA ILE A 266 0.28 -3.54 -3.02
C ILE A 266 1.62 -3.15 -3.63
N VAL A 267 2.68 -3.19 -2.84
CA VAL A 267 4.02 -2.67 -3.19
C VAL A 267 5.15 -3.65 -2.87
N GLU A 268 6.36 -3.28 -3.26
CA GLU A 268 7.64 -3.95 -3.00
C GLU A 268 7.81 -5.33 -3.66
N TYR A 269 6.91 -5.77 -4.54
CA TYR A 269 7.14 -6.97 -5.33
C TYR A 269 8.37 -6.81 -6.23
N HIS A 270 9.30 -7.78 -6.17
CA HIS A 270 10.52 -7.80 -6.98
C HIS A 270 10.52 -9.03 -7.93
N PRO A 271 9.97 -8.92 -9.14
CA PRO A 271 9.82 -10.07 -10.05
C PRO A 271 11.09 -10.86 -10.31
N GLY A 272 12.26 -10.19 -10.39
CA GLY A 272 13.54 -10.83 -10.62
C GLY A 272 14.00 -11.78 -9.51
N ARG A 273 13.37 -11.73 -8.34
CA ARG A 273 13.62 -12.62 -7.20
C ARG A 273 12.58 -13.75 -7.08
N ASP A 274 11.47 -13.67 -7.82
CA ASP A 274 10.35 -14.61 -7.74
C ASP A 274 10.54 -15.81 -8.70
N ARG A 275 11.57 -16.62 -8.43
CA ARG A 275 11.98 -17.73 -9.30
C ARG A 275 10.88 -18.79 -9.45
N ASP A 276 10.20 -19.10 -8.36
CA ASP A 276 9.17 -20.14 -8.29
C ASP A 276 7.75 -19.58 -8.35
N GLY A 277 7.60 -18.26 -8.50
CA GLY A 277 6.31 -17.57 -8.55
C GLY A 277 5.57 -17.54 -7.21
N ALA A 278 6.24 -17.84 -6.10
CA ALA A 278 5.62 -17.97 -4.79
C ALA A 278 5.04 -16.66 -4.28
N THR A 279 5.76 -15.56 -4.46
CA THR A 279 5.29 -14.24 -4.02
C THR A 279 4.11 -13.77 -4.86
N LEU A 280 4.16 -13.93 -6.19
CA LEU A 280 3.05 -13.58 -7.07
C LEU A 280 1.81 -14.44 -6.76
N ALA A 281 1.98 -15.73 -6.48
CA ALA A 281 0.90 -16.62 -6.07
C ALA A 281 0.27 -16.18 -4.74
N ALA A 282 1.08 -15.70 -3.78
CA ALA A 282 0.57 -15.13 -2.54
C ALA A 282 -0.29 -13.88 -2.80
N VAL A 283 0.15 -12.97 -3.68
CA VAL A 283 -0.64 -11.79 -4.08
C VAL A 283 -1.95 -12.20 -4.74
N GLU A 284 -1.92 -13.19 -5.65
CA GLU A 284 -3.14 -13.71 -6.29
C GLU A 284 -4.11 -14.28 -5.25
N ALA A 285 -3.62 -15.06 -4.29
CA ALA A 285 -4.45 -15.64 -3.23
C ALA A 285 -5.08 -14.56 -2.33
N LEU A 286 -4.33 -13.49 -2.01
CA LEU A 286 -4.84 -12.35 -1.26
C LEU A 286 -5.97 -11.63 -2.00
N LEU A 287 -5.79 -11.34 -3.28
CA LEU A 287 -6.80 -10.68 -4.11
C LEU A 287 -8.04 -11.58 -4.33
N ASP A 288 -7.84 -12.89 -4.54
CA ASP A 288 -8.95 -13.84 -4.63
C ASP A 288 -9.77 -13.84 -3.33
N ALA A 289 -9.13 -13.96 -2.18
CA ALA A 289 -9.81 -13.90 -0.88
C ALA A 289 -10.54 -12.56 -0.66
N ALA A 290 -9.88 -11.45 -0.97
CA ALA A 290 -10.45 -10.11 -0.82
C ALA A 290 -11.69 -9.89 -1.71
N SER A 291 -11.78 -10.59 -2.84
CA SER A 291 -12.90 -10.51 -3.79
C SER A 291 -14.12 -11.36 -3.40
N ARG A 292 -13.96 -12.34 -2.51
CA ARG A 292 -15.02 -13.31 -2.18
C ARG A 292 -16.19 -12.66 -1.44
N GLN A 293 -17.39 -13.18 -1.67
CA GLN A 293 -18.52 -12.87 -0.81
C GLN A 293 -18.30 -13.54 0.56
N VAL A 294 -18.54 -12.78 1.61
CA VAL A 294 -18.63 -13.35 2.97
C VAL A 294 -20.09 -13.76 3.14
N SER A 295 -20.35 -15.08 3.25
CA SER A 295 -21.67 -15.56 3.66
C SER A 295 -21.96 -15.04 5.07
N GLU A 296 -23.10 -14.40 5.25
CA GLU A 296 -23.63 -14.02 6.57
C GLU A 296 -23.80 -15.22 7.48
#